data_b7efc5501bf3ca72bd9a04a896ba65e4
#
_entry.id   b7efc5501bf3ca72bd9a04a896ba65e4
#
_cell.length_a   1.000
_cell.length_b   1.000
_cell.length_c   1.000
_cell.angle_alpha   90.00
_cell.angle_beta   90.00
_cell.angle_gamma   90.00
#
_symmetry.space_group_name_H-M   'P 1'
#
loop_
_entity.id
_entity.type
_entity.pdbx_description
1 polymer ?
#
loop_
_entity_poly.entity_id
_entity_poly.type
_entity_poly.pdbx_seq_one_letter_code
_entity_poly.pdbx_strand_id
1 'polypeptide(L)'
;MPPMRLPLVVRLGGIRSLLSFCAIMTAGLAAALSPVAVAVWAPSLAALTLLPALLGAGGVGYYLWRGLSARRMFEQALRHYAQVTDDYEVTELHARLIPEGETRGAHVMAHYRWFRDEYESLTRSWQDLGSPRGAQWFEPGVFQRVREIKRRSAALESTDDIIASNAAFLSLSSNWERLWRQEQQPVLHELDLLLSQCQWIDSYAFTPRGTVEVRELVRAHHQRLSEMTAELSAGLLQPSAALDELAWMVADARRAGHGLSLRAAGAEPALSSSLGSLGEIGRASCRERVC
;
A
#
# COMPACT_ATOMS: atom_id res chain seq x y z
N MET A 1 3.60 9.34 47.62
CA MET A 1 4.47 8.18 47.71
C MET A 1 5.77 8.51 47.00
N PRO A 2 6.97 8.38 47.62
CA PRO A 2 8.21 8.63 46.93
C PRO A 2 8.40 7.61 45.79
N PRO A 3 8.93 7.99 44.60
CA PRO A 3 9.14 7.06 43.51
C PRO A 3 10.14 5.99 43.93
N MET A 4 9.70 4.73 43.98
CA MET A 4 10.59 3.58 44.22
C MET A 4 11.72 3.62 43.18
N ARG A 5 12.94 3.88 43.62
CA ARG A 5 14.13 3.81 42.76
C ARG A 5 14.39 2.34 42.44
N LEU A 6 13.92 1.89 41.29
CA LEU A 6 14.22 0.55 40.78
C LEU A 6 15.74 0.33 40.77
N PRO A 7 16.26 -0.85 41.21
CA PRO A 7 17.66 -1.16 41.17
C PRO A 7 18.20 -1.03 39.73
N LEU A 8 19.45 -0.58 39.60
CA LEU A 8 20.11 -0.23 38.34
C LEU A 8 20.06 -1.38 37.32
N VAL A 9 20.15 -2.62 37.80
CA VAL A 9 20.06 -3.85 36.99
C VAL A 9 18.70 -4.00 36.30
N VAL A 10 17.60 -3.63 36.96
CA VAL A 10 16.25 -3.68 36.36
C VAL A 10 16.07 -2.57 35.33
N ARG A 11 16.72 -1.41 35.54
CA ARG A 11 16.72 -0.32 34.55
C ARG A 11 17.50 -0.66 33.29
N LEU A 12 18.51 -1.53 33.36
CA LEU A 12 19.37 -1.93 32.26
C LEU A 12 18.84 -3.18 31.49
N GLY A 13 17.68 -3.71 31.88
CA GLY A 13 17.04 -4.80 31.13
C GLY A 13 17.40 -6.22 31.62
N GLY A 14 17.98 -6.32 32.80
CA GLY A 14 18.36 -7.62 33.39
C GLY A 14 19.82 -8.00 33.10
N ILE A 15 20.36 -8.90 33.93
CA ILE A 15 21.79 -9.28 33.90
C ILE A 15 22.15 -9.99 32.56
N ARG A 16 21.29 -10.85 32.05
CA ARG A 16 21.56 -11.63 30.82
C ARG A 16 21.67 -10.74 29.59
N SER A 17 20.74 -9.83 29.38
CA SER A 17 20.76 -8.88 28.25
C SER A 17 21.93 -7.94 28.32
N LEU A 18 22.28 -7.49 29.53
CA LEU A 18 23.43 -6.63 29.75
C LEU A 18 24.75 -7.36 29.46
N LEU A 19 24.91 -8.60 29.95
CA LEU A 19 26.10 -9.41 29.71
C LEU A 19 26.28 -9.72 28.22
N SER A 20 25.21 -10.10 27.51
CA SER A 20 25.29 -10.36 26.07
C SER A 20 25.62 -9.10 25.28
N PHE A 21 25.03 -7.95 25.64
CA PHE A 21 25.37 -6.65 25.04
C PHE A 21 26.85 -6.30 25.27
N CYS A 22 27.35 -6.37 26.51
CA CYS A 22 28.75 -6.09 26.80
C CYS A 22 29.70 -7.06 26.09
N ALA A 23 29.36 -8.36 26.03
CA ALA A 23 30.18 -9.35 25.34
C ALA A 23 30.30 -9.08 23.84
N ILE A 24 29.19 -8.75 23.17
CA ILE A 24 29.19 -8.41 21.74
C ILE A 24 29.97 -7.11 21.49
N MET A 25 29.76 -6.08 22.31
CA MET A 25 30.46 -4.81 22.18
C MET A 25 31.98 -4.95 22.41
N THR A 26 32.40 -5.70 23.44
CA THR A 26 33.84 -5.92 23.72
C THR A 26 34.51 -6.75 22.63
N ALA A 27 33.86 -7.83 22.16
CA ALA A 27 34.39 -8.65 21.06
C ALA A 27 34.51 -7.86 19.75
N GLY A 28 33.46 -7.07 19.40
CA GLY A 28 33.50 -6.24 18.21
C GLY A 28 34.53 -5.11 18.26
N LEU A 29 34.67 -4.44 19.42
CA LEU A 29 35.71 -3.43 19.63
C LEU A 29 37.12 -4.04 19.61
N ALA A 30 37.32 -5.19 20.20
CA ALA A 30 38.61 -5.90 20.14
C ALA A 30 38.98 -6.27 18.69
N ALA A 31 38.03 -6.75 17.92
CA ALA A 31 38.21 -7.03 16.49
C ALA A 31 38.54 -5.74 15.70
N ALA A 32 37.79 -4.66 15.94
CA ALA A 32 37.99 -3.37 15.26
C ALA A 32 39.38 -2.73 15.56
N LEU A 33 39.88 -2.90 16.78
CA LEU A 33 41.18 -2.35 17.21
C LEU A 33 42.36 -3.28 16.90
N SER A 34 42.12 -4.51 16.42
CA SER A 34 43.19 -5.50 16.16
C SER A 34 44.27 -5.01 15.18
N PRO A 35 43.98 -4.25 14.09
CA PRO A 35 45.03 -3.76 13.20
C PRO A 35 46.01 -2.79 13.89
N VAL A 36 45.52 -1.96 14.80
CA VAL A 36 46.36 -1.03 15.52
C VAL A 36 47.31 -1.77 16.47
N ALA A 37 46.78 -2.76 17.18
CA ALA A 37 47.60 -3.58 18.08
C ALA A 37 48.69 -4.39 17.32
N VAL A 38 48.32 -5.00 16.18
CA VAL A 38 49.25 -5.77 15.36
C VAL A 38 50.27 -4.88 14.65
N ALA A 39 49.89 -3.67 14.19
CA ALA A 39 50.80 -2.74 13.55
C ALA A 39 51.94 -2.28 14.48
N VAL A 40 51.70 -2.23 15.79
CA VAL A 40 52.71 -1.89 16.78
C VAL A 40 53.77 -3.00 16.96
N TRP A 41 53.32 -4.29 16.90
CA TRP A 41 54.19 -5.44 17.20
C TRP A 41 54.73 -6.13 15.95
N ALA A 42 53.96 -6.15 14.86
CA ALA A 42 54.32 -6.84 13.62
C ALA A 42 53.69 -6.10 12.40
N PRO A 43 54.31 -5.00 11.93
CA PRO A 43 53.72 -4.17 10.88
C PRO A 43 53.49 -4.90 9.56
N SER A 44 54.27 -5.92 9.25
CA SER A 44 54.07 -6.75 8.03
C SER A 44 52.78 -7.58 8.03
N LEU A 45 52.22 -7.86 9.20
CA LEU A 45 50.98 -8.63 9.37
C LEU A 45 49.73 -7.76 9.56
N ALA A 46 49.89 -6.43 9.68
CA ALA A 46 48.78 -5.52 9.93
C ALA A 46 47.70 -5.56 8.82
N ALA A 47 48.07 -5.81 7.57
CA ALA A 47 47.12 -5.92 6.45
C ALA A 47 46.15 -7.11 6.59
N LEU A 48 46.61 -8.22 7.20
CA LEU A 48 45.76 -9.39 7.43
C LEU A 48 44.63 -9.17 8.44
N THR A 49 44.79 -8.17 9.32
CA THR A 49 43.83 -7.85 10.37
C THR A 49 42.76 -6.81 9.93
N LEU A 50 42.91 -6.22 8.73
CA LEU A 50 41.94 -5.25 8.19
C LEU A 50 40.55 -5.87 7.96
N LEU A 51 40.51 -7.09 7.43
CA LEU A 51 39.22 -7.76 7.16
C LEU A 51 38.45 -8.07 8.45
N PRO A 52 39.00 -8.70 9.49
CA PRO A 52 38.31 -8.89 10.75
C PRO A 52 37.95 -7.57 11.45
N ALA A 53 38.77 -6.51 11.29
CA ALA A 53 38.43 -5.20 11.83
C ALA A 53 37.20 -4.57 11.16
N LEU A 54 37.09 -4.63 9.83
CA LEU A 54 35.92 -4.17 9.07
C LEU A 54 34.69 -4.96 9.45
N LEU A 55 34.78 -6.29 9.56
CA LEU A 55 33.70 -7.14 10.00
C LEU A 55 33.26 -6.82 11.45
N GLY A 56 34.21 -6.59 12.35
CA GLY A 56 33.93 -6.22 13.73
C GLY A 56 33.22 -4.86 13.83
N ALA A 57 33.76 -3.84 13.17
CA ALA A 57 33.14 -2.52 13.12
C ALA A 57 31.77 -2.52 12.48
N GLY A 58 31.62 -3.21 11.34
CA GLY A 58 30.35 -3.37 10.65
C GLY A 58 29.32 -4.14 11.49
N GLY A 59 29.75 -5.20 12.17
CA GLY A 59 28.92 -5.99 13.08
C GLY A 59 28.41 -5.17 14.28
N VAL A 60 29.27 -4.39 14.91
CA VAL A 60 28.89 -3.47 16.01
C VAL A 60 27.94 -2.39 15.50
N GLY A 61 28.24 -1.79 14.34
CA GLY A 61 27.38 -0.77 13.74
C GLY A 61 25.99 -1.31 13.43
N TYR A 62 25.90 -2.50 12.80
CA TYR A 62 24.63 -3.16 12.53
C TYR A 62 23.85 -3.50 13.81
N TYR A 63 24.54 -4.00 14.83
CA TYR A 63 23.94 -4.34 16.11
C TYR A 63 23.32 -3.12 16.80
N LEU A 64 24.05 -2.01 16.86
CA LEU A 64 23.58 -0.74 17.42
C LEU A 64 22.42 -0.17 16.60
N TRP A 65 22.55 -0.14 15.26
CA TRP A 65 21.48 0.32 14.37
C TRP A 65 20.20 -0.48 14.58
N ARG A 66 20.30 -1.80 14.72
CA ARG A 66 19.17 -2.69 14.95
C ARG A 66 18.44 -2.37 16.25
N GLY A 67 19.16 -2.17 17.36
CA GLY A 67 18.56 -1.82 18.65
C GLY A 67 17.89 -0.44 18.64
N LEU A 68 18.51 0.56 18.02
CA LEU A 68 17.94 1.89 17.87
C LEU A 68 16.72 1.89 16.94
N SER A 69 16.77 1.09 15.88
CA SER A 69 15.62 0.91 14.97
C SER A 69 14.46 0.22 15.67
N ALA A 70 14.71 -0.79 16.50
CA ALA A 70 13.69 -1.46 17.31
C ALA A 70 12.93 -0.46 18.20
N ARG A 71 13.67 0.42 18.87
CA ARG A 71 13.06 1.44 19.72
C ARG A 71 12.18 2.42 18.94
N ARG A 72 12.66 2.92 17.80
CA ARG A 72 11.87 3.81 16.92
C ARG A 72 10.60 3.12 16.38
N MET A 73 10.73 1.86 15.96
CA MET A 73 9.58 1.08 15.51
C MET A 73 8.56 0.84 16.63
N PHE A 74 9.02 0.62 17.86
CA PHE A 74 8.15 0.47 19.03
C PHE A 74 7.35 1.75 19.31
N GLU A 75 8.01 2.92 19.27
CA GLU A 75 7.35 4.22 19.47
C GLU A 75 6.30 4.51 18.36
N GLN A 76 6.58 4.07 17.12
CA GLN A 76 5.62 4.17 16.02
C GLN A 76 4.45 3.21 16.20
N ALA A 77 4.71 1.94 16.53
CA ALA A 77 3.69 0.93 16.78
C ALA A 77 2.77 1.32 17.95
N LEU A 78 3.35 1.93 19.00
CA LEU A 78 2.59 2.42 20.14
C LEU A 78 1.60 3.53 19.76
N ARG A 79 2.00 4.44 18.85
CA ARG A 79 1.11 5.49 18.35
C ARG A 79 -0.06 4.91 17.56
N HIS A 80 0.19 4.01 16.61
CA HIS A 80 -0.85 3.34 15.83
C HIS A 80 -1.80 2.55 16.75
N TYR A 81 -1.24 1.80 17.70
CA TYR A 81 -2.05 1.03 18.64
C TYR A 81 -2.89 1.91 19.57
N ALA A 82 -2.34 3.03 20.07
CA ALA A 82 -3.09 3.97 20.89
C ALA A 82 -4.25 4.59 20.13
N GLN A 83 -4.03 5.02 18.89
CA GLN A 83 -5.09 5.56 18.04
C GLN A 83 -6.21 4.55 17.82
N VAL A 84 -5.88 3.31 17.43
CA VAL A 84 -6.89 2.24 17.26
C VAL A 84 -7.63 1.95 18.58
N THR A 85 -6.95 2.04 19.73
CA THR A 85 -7.58 1.81 21.04
C THR A 85 -8.56 2.93 21.38
N ASP A 86 -8.20 4.18 21.09
CA ASP A 86 -9.05 5.34 21.34
C ASP A 86 -10.30 5.31 20.43
N ASP A 87 -10.17 4.82 19.19
CA ASP A 87 -11.25 4.75 18.21
C ASP A 87 -12.08 3.45 18.30
N TYR A 88 -11.65 2.45 19.10
CA TYR A 88 -12.26 1.12 19.14
C TYR A 88 -13.77 1.13 19.42
N GLU A 89 -14.22 1.92 20.42
CA GLU A 89 -15.65 2.02 20.77
C GLU A 89 -16.46 2.66 19.64
N VAL A 90 -15.86 3.63 18.96
CA VAL A 90 -16.49 4.34 17.81
C VAL A 90 -16.62 3.38 16.62
N THR A 91 -15.60 2.57 16.35
CA THR A 91 -15.61 1.56 15.29
C THR A 91 -16.64 0.46 15.58
N GLU A 92 -16.80 0.05 16.83
CA GLU A 92 -17.87 -0.87 17.21
C GLU A 92 -19.26 -0.28 16.97
N LEU A 93 -19.47 1.00 17.30
CA LEU A 93 -20.72 1.71 17.02
C LEU A 93 -20.96 1.81 15.50
N HIS A 94 -19.96 2.14 14.71
CA HIS A 94 -20.04 2.18 13.26
C HIS A 94 -20.44 0.82 12.68
N ALA A 95 -19.82 -0.27 13.17
CA ALA A 95 -20.15 -1.63 12.72
C ALA A 95 -21.62 -1.99 13.00
N ARG A 96 -22.17 -1.55 14.13
CA ARG A 96 -23.59 -1.80 14.51
C ARG A 96 -24.59 -1.03 13.64
N LEU A 97 -24.16 0.06 12.99
CA LEU A 97 -25.02 0.85 12.10
C LEU A 97 -25.11 0.26 10.69
N ILE A 98 -24.31 -0.76 10.37
CA ILE A 98 -24.25 -1.37 9.05
C ILE A 98 -25.42 -2.34 8.89
N PRO A 99 -26.23 -2.22 7.82
CA PRO A 99 -27.35 -3.14 7.56
C PRO A 99 -26.84 -4.57 7.27
N GLU A 100 -27.25 -5.55 8.09
CA GLU A 100 -26.81 -6.95 7.94
C GLU A 100 -27.37 -7.65 6.68
N GLY A 101 -28.42 -7.11 6.08
CA GLY A 101 -29.10 -7.71 4.94
C GLY A 101 -28.47 -7.47 3.58
N GLU A 102 -27.46 -6.62 3.48
CA GLU A 102 -26.81 -6.24 2.24
C GLU A 102 -25.48 -6.96 2.03
N THR A 103 -25.17 -7.33 0.79
CA THR A 103 -23.92 -8.02 0.43
C THR A 103 -22.67 -7.21 0.87
N ARG A 104 -22.74 -5.88 0.72
CA ARG A 104 -21.66 -4.96 1.12
C ARG A 104 -21.57 -4.83 2.65
N GLY A 105 -22.69 -4.79 3.34
CA GLY A 105 -22.75 -4.83 4.79
C GLY A 105 -22.10 -6.10 5.35
N ALA A 106 -22.38 -7.25 4.77
CA ALA A 106 -21.73 -8.52 5.13
C ALA A 106 -20.21 -8.48 4.95
N HIS A 107 -19.72 -7.83 3.89
CA HIS A 107 -18.28 -7.67 3.66
C HIS A 107 -17.61 -6.78 4.72
N VAL A 108 -18.21 -5.63 5.04
CA VAL A 108 -17.71 -4.74 6.10
C VAL A 108 -17.76 -5.43 7.47
N MET A 109 -18.80 -6.21 7.75
CA MET A 109 -18.89 -7.02 8.96
C MET A 109 -17.81 -8.11 9.04
N ALA A 110 -17.38 -8.67 7.91
CA ALA A 110 -16.25 -9.59 7.86
C ALA A 110 -14.93 -8.87 8.22
N HIS A 111 -14.71 -7.66 7.70
CA HIS A 111 -13.57 -6.81 8.10
C HIS A 111 -13.60 -6.45 9.59
N TYR A 112 -14.78 -6.13 10.14
CA TYR A 112 -14.92 -5.84 11.56
C TYR A 112 -14.61 -7.05 12.44
N ARG A 113 -15.06 -8.26 12.07
CA ARG A 113 -14.72 -9.49 12.82
C ARG A 113 -13.21 -9.73 12.82
N TRP A 114 -12.57 -9.62 11.65
CA TRP A 114 -11.12 -9.71 11.53
C TRP A 114 -10.41 -8.65 12.39
N PHE A 115 -10.86 -7.40 12.33
CA PHE A 115 -10.33 -6.29 13.12
C PHE A 115 -10.37 -6.60 14.62
N ARG A 116 -11.50 -7.08 15.12
CA ARG A 116 -11.66 -7.44 16.54
C ARG A 116 -10.72 -8.57 16.95
N ASP A 117 -10.67 -9.66 16.18
CA ASP A 117 -9.84 -10.82 16.48
C ASP A 117 -8.35 -10.45 16.43
N GLU A 118 -7.95 -9.60 15.46
CA GLU A 118 -6.58 -9.11 15.32
C GLU A 118 -6.21 -8.14 16.48
N TYR A 119 -7.13 -7.26 16.89
CA TYR A 119 -6.93 -6.36 18.02
C TYR A 119 -6.67 -7.14 19.32
N GLU A 120 -7.46 -8.16 19.61
CA GLU A 120 -7.25 -9.01 20.80
C GLU A 120 -5.90 -9.76 20.73
N SER A 121 -5.55 -10.28 19.56
CA SER A 121 -4.28 -10.97 19.33
C SER A 121 -3.08 -10.02 19.46
N LEU A 122 -3.20 -8.79 18.94
CA LEU A 122 -2.19 -7.76 19.04
C LEU A 122 -2.01 -7.29 20.50
N THR A 123 -3.10 -7.12 21.23
CA THR A 123 -3.10 -6.78 22.68
C THR A 123 -2.32 -7.82 23.48
N ARG A 124 -2.54 -9.11 23.23
CA ARG A 124 -1.75 -10.20 23.85
C ARG A 124 -0.27 -10.10 23.47
N SER A 125 0.04 -9.83 22.21
CA SER A 125 1.44 -9.66 21.76
C SER A 125 2.13 -8.47 22.43
N TRP A 126 1.41 -7.38 22.70
CA TRP A 126 1.90 -6.23 23.49
C TRP A 126 2.19 -6.61 24.95
N GLN A 127 1.29 -7.37 25.58
CA GLN A 127 1.47 -7.86 26.95
C GLN A 127 2.69 -8.78 27.06
N ASP A 128 2.87 -9.69 26.09
CA ASP A 128 4.00 -10.63 26.03
C ASP A 128 5.34 -9.93 25.76
N LEU A 129 5.34 -8.85 24.97
CA LEU A 129 6.53 -8.05 24.71
C LEU A 129 6.91 -7.23 25.97
N GLY A 130 5.90 -6.73 26.67
CA GLY A 130 6.08 -5.82 27.80
C GLY A 130 6.73 -4.50 27.39
N SER A 131 7.49 -3.90 28.31
CA SER A 131 8.24 -2.66 28.07
C SER A 131 9.72 -2.95 28.07
N PRO A 132 10.35 -3.24 26.91
CA PRO A 132 11.79 -3.50 26.85
C PRO A 132 12.61 -2.34 27.38
N ARG A 133 13.67 -2.61 28.16
CA ARG A 133 14.49 -1.60 28.81
C ARG A 133 15.98 -1.83 28.54
N GLY A 134 16.72 -0.75 28.42
CA GLY A 134 18.18 -0.81 28.33
C GLY A 134 18.70 -1.73 27.22
N ALA A 135 19.44 -2.75 27.60
CA ALA A 135 20.07 -3.72 26.68
C ALA A 135 19.09 -4.66 25.98
N GLN A 136 17.84 -4.83 26.49
CA GLN A 136 16.83 -5.70 25.87
C GLN A 136 16.48 -5.27 24.43
N TRP A 137 16.58 -3.99 24.11
CA TRP A 137 16.37 -3.48 22.75
C TRP A 137 17.27 -4.11 21.69
N PHE A 138 18.43 -4.61 22.11
CA PHE A 138 19.42 -5.21 21.23
C PHE A 138 19.25 -6.73 21.07
N GLU A 139 18.30 -7.33 21.79
CA GLU A 139 18.01 -8.75 21.63
C GLU A 139 17.37 -9.05 20.27
N PRO A 140 17.82 -10.12 19.58
CA PRO A 140 17.27 -10.52 18.28
C PRO A 140 15.76 -10.71 18.28
N GLY A 141 15.22 -11.36 19.33
CA GLY A 141 13.81 -11.63 19.48
C GLY A 141 12.95 -10.39 19.70
N VAL A 142 13.48 -9.34 20.35
CA VAL A 142 12.77 -8.07 20.57
C VAL A 142 12.59 -7.33 19.26
N PHE A 143 13.64 -7.22 18.45
CA PHE A 143 13.56 -6.55 17.15
C PHE A 143 12.48 -7.16 16.24
N GLN A 144 12.44 -8.49 16.14
CA GLN A 144 11.46 -9.18 15.30
C GLN A 144 10.03 -8.99 15.80
N ARG A 145 9.81 -9.14 17.13
CA ARG A 145 8.49 -8.93 17.76
C ARG A 145 7.99 -7.51 17.57
N VAL A 146 8.86 -6.51 17.79
CA VAL A 146 8.48 -5.10 17.59
C VAL A 146 8.17 -4.80 16.13
N ARG A 147 8.93 -5.36 15.19
CA ARG A 147 8.66 -5.21 13.75
C ARG A 147 7.30 -5.79 13.37
N GLU A 148 6.98 -6.96 13.91
CA GLU A 148 5.69 -7.62 13.66
C GLU A 148 4.53 -6.83 14.29
N ILE A 149 4.65 -6.39 15.54
CA ILE A 149 3.66 -5.55 16.21
C ILE A 149 3.42 -4.26 15.40
N LYS A 150 4.49 -3.57 14.95
CA LYS A 150 4.36 -2.37 14.13
C LYS A 150 3.57 -2.64 12.85
N ARG A 151 3.88 -3.73 12.14
CA ARG A 151 3.19 -4.09 10.90
C ARG A 151 1.70 -4.35 11.15
N ARG A 152 1.39 -5.08 12.21
CA ARG A 152 0.01 -5.44 12.59
C ARG A 152 -0.77 -4.21 13.07
N SER A 153 -0.16 -3.34 13.87
CA SER A 153 -0.79 -2.09 14.31
C SER A 153 -1.15 -1.18 13.15
N ALA A 154 -0.27 -1.04 12.15
CA ALA A 154 -0.55 -0.24 10.96
C ALA A 154 -1.65 -0.87 10.08
N ALA A 155 -1.71 -2.20 9.98
CA ALA A 155 -2.78 -2.88 9.26
C ALA A 155 -4.14 -2.70 9.97
N LEU A 156 -4.17 -2.74 11.29
CA LEU A 156 -5.37 -2.48 12.10
C LEU A 156 -5.89 -1.06 11.88
N GLU A 157 -5.03 -0.04 11.94
CA GLU A 157 -5.41 1.36 11.70
C GLU A 157 -6.02 1.54 10.29
N SER A 158 -5.38 0.96 9.26
CA SER A 158 -5.93 1.04 7.90
C SER A 158 -7.29 0.34 7.75
N THR A 159 -7.54 -0.74 8.51
CA THR A 159 -8.82 -1.43 8.51
C THR A 159 -9.89 -0.65 9.26
N ASP A 160 -9.53 0.01 10.34
CA ASP A 160 -10.39 0.92 11.08
C ASP A 160 -10.91 2.05 10.19
N ASP A 161 -10.02 2.72 9.47
CA ASP A 161 -10.36 3.75 8.47
C ASP A 161 -11.34 3.23 7.40
N ILE A 162 -11.15 1.99 6.93
CA ILE A 162 -12.04 1.36 5.96
C ILE A 162 -13.43 1.12 6.55
N ILE A 163 -13.52 0.60 7.78
CA ILE A 163 -14.79 0.36 8.47
C ILE A 163 -15.53 1.69 8.68
N ALA A 164 -14.84 2.69 9.22
CA ALA A 164 -15.42 4.01 9.48
C ALA A 164 -15.91 4.69 8.20
N SER A 165 -15.12 4.62 7.11
CA SER A 165 -15.50 5.20 5.82
C SER A 165 -16.74 4.53 5.23
N ASN A 166 -16.78 3.20 5.24
CA ASN A 166 -17.94 2.46 4.72
C ASN A 166 -19.19 2.70 5.57
N ALA A 167 -19.06 2.69 6.90
CA ALA A 167 -20.19 2.97 7.78
C ALA A 167 -20.73 4.40 7.59
N ALA A 168 -19.83 5.39 7.48
CA ALA A 168 -20.21 6.77 7.23
C ALA A 168 -20.93 6.94 5.88
N PHE A 169 -20.51 6.21 4.85
CA PHE A 169 -21.16 6.22 3.54
C PHE A 169 -22.51 5.48 3.58
N LEU A 170 -22.56 4.25 4.10
CA LEU A 170 -23.79 3.44 4.15
C LEU A 170 -24.88 4.06 5.02
N SER A 171 -24.52 4.85 6.04
CA SER A 171 -25.46 5.59 6.87
C SER A 171 -25.84 6.98 6.32
N LEU A 172 -25.31 7.41 5.17
CA LEU A 172 -25.45 8.76 4.61
C LEU A 172 -25.20 9.86 5.65
N SER A 173 -24.16 9.68 6.46
CA SER A 173 -23.76 10.64 7.48
C SER A 173 -23.19 11.93 6.87
N SER A 174 -22.88 12.93 7.68
CA SER A 174 -22.46 14.29 7.25
C SER A 174 -21.31 14.36 6.24
N ASN A 175 -20.55 13.29 6.04
CA ASN A 175 -19.40 13.22 5.13
C ASN A 175 -19.64 12.36 3.88
N TRP A 176 -20.85 11.84 3.66
CA TRP A 176 -21.13 10.91 2.58
C TRP A 176 -20.79 11.45 1.18
N GLU A 177 -21.02 12.72 0.91
CA GLU A 177 -20.73 13.35 -0.40
C GLU A 177 -19.23 13.34 -0.75
N ARG A 178 -18.36 13.50 0.27
CA ARG A 178 -16.91 13.41 0.06
C ARG A 178 -16.49 11.97 -0.26
N LEU A 179 -17.02 11.02 0.47
CA LEU A 179 -16.76 9.59 0.25
C LEU A 179 -17.31 9.14 -1.09
N TRP A 180 -18.53 9.58 -1.44
CA TRP A 180 -19.14 9.31 -2.74
C TRP A 180 -18.28 9.82 -3.90
N ARG A 181 -17.76 11.05 -3.82
CA ARG A 181 -16.82 11.59 -4.82
C ARG A 181 -15.53 10.76 -4.92
N GLN A 182 -15.05 10.22 -3.81
CA GLN A 182 -13.88 9.34 -3.80
C GLN A 182 -14.19 8.00 -4.48
N GLU A 183 -15.36 7.40 -4.21
CA GLU A 183 -15.80 6.15 -4.86
C GLU A 183 -16.05 6.31 -6.37
N GLN A 184 -16.38 7.50 -6.84
CA GLN A 184 -16.51 7.80 -8.26
C GLN A 184 -15.18 7.87 -9.01
N GLN A 185 -14.05 8.13 -8.34
CA GLN A 185 -12.76 8.36 -8.99
C GLN A 185 -12.30 7.23 -9.93
N PRO A 186 -12.45 5.94 -9.59
CA PRO A 186 -12.10 4.85 -10.49
C PRO A 186 -12.89 4.87 -11.81
N VAL A 187 -14.21 5.19 -11.74
CA VAL A 187 -15.05 5.30 -12.93
C VAL A 187 -14.59 6.46 -13.80
N LEU A 188 -14.43 7.65 -13.21
CA LEU A 188 -13.99 8.86 -13.91
C LEU A 188 -12.64 8.64 -14.59
N HIS A 189 -11.70 8.00 -13.92
CA HIS A 189 -10.40 7.66 -14.48
C HIS A 189 -10.50 6.75 -15.70
N GLU A 190 -11.32 5.69 -15.64
CA GLU A 190 -11.54 4.79 -16.80
C GLU A 190 -12.23 5.52 -17.97
N LEU A 191 -13.19 6.41 -17.69
CA LEU A 191 -13.85 7.22 -18.73
C LEU A 191 -12.87 8.20 -19.40
N ASP A 192 -11.98 8.83 -18.63
CA ASP A 192 -10.94 9.71 -19.16
C ASP A 192 -9.93 8.94 -20.03
N LEU A 193 -9.55 7.72 -19.61
CA LEU A 193 -8.71 6.84 -20.43
C LEU A 193 -9.41 6.48 -21.77
N LEU A 194 -10.71 6.17 -21.76
CA LEU A 194 -11.48 5.89 -22.96
C LEU A 194 -11.50 7.10 -23.90
N LEU A 195 -11.73 8.32 -23.37
CA LEU A 195 -11.71 9.54 -24.19
C LEU A 195 -10.34 9.78 -24.82
N SER A 196 -9.27 9.57 -24.07
CA SER A 196 -7.90 9.70 -24.59
C SER A 196 -7.60 8.68 -25.70
N GLN A 197 -8.06 7.44 -25.53
CA GLN A 197 -7.95 6.42 -26.59
C GLN A 197 -8.76 6.78 -27.83
N CYS A 198 -10.00 7.29 -27.67
CA CYS A 198 -10.78 7.79 -28.80
C CYS A 198 -10.08 8.93 -29.54
N GLN A 199 -9.50 9.90 -28.82
CA GLN A 199 -8.75 11.01 -29.41
C GLN A 199 -7.53 10.51 -30.19
N TRP A 200 -6.80 9.54 -29.64
CA TRP A 200 -5.66 8.93 -30.29
C TRP A 200 -6.09 8.22 -31.59
N ILE A 201 -7.14 7.39 -31.57
CA ILE A 201 -7.64 6.68 -32.74
C ILE A 201 -8.11 7.66 -33.81
N ASP A 202 -8.85 8.71 -33.44
CA ASP A 202 -9.36 9.72 -34.40
C ASP A 202 -8.23 10.52 -35.06
N SER A 203 -7.07 10.65 -34.40
CA SER A 203 -5.91 11.33 -34.98
C SER A 203 -5.20 10.50 -36.05
N TYR A 204 -5.38 9.18 -36.08
CA TYR A 204 -4.69 8.27 -37.01
C TYR A 204 -5.64 7.55 -37.98
N ALA A 205 -6.94 7.48 -37.71
CA ALA A 205 -7.88 6.69 -38.49
C ALA A 205 -8.84 7.57 -39.33
N PHE A 206 -8.97 7.23 -40.62
CA PHE A 206 -9.90 7.91 -41.55
C PHE A 206 -11.39 7.55 -41.35
N THR A 207 -11.73 6.66 -40.40
CA THR A 207 -13.11 6.22 -40.16
C THR A 207 -13.48 6.25 -38.66
N PRO A 208 -14.25 7.28 -38.21
CA PRO A 208 -14.56 7.51 -36.79
C PRO A 208 -15.66 6.62 -36.19
N ARG A 209 -16.20 5.62 -36.93
CA ARG A 209 -17.40 4.89 -36.50
C ARG A 209 -17.31 4.20 -35.13
N GLY A 210 -16.13 3.70 -34.75
CA GLY A 210 -15.96 2.99 -33.47
C GLY A 210 -15.81 3.91 -32.25
N THR A 211 -15.36 5.15 -32.43
CA THR A 211 -15.13 6.13 -31.37
C THR A 211 -16.40 6.88 -30.99
N VAL A 212 -17.36 7.02 -31.90
CA VAL A 212 -18.67 7.67 -31.64
C VAL A 212 -19.46 6.88 -30.57
N GLU A 213 -19.58 5.57 -30.74
CA GLU A 213 -20.30 4.69 -29.78
C GLU A 213 -19.68 4.79 -28.39
N VAL A 214 -18.35 4.81 -28.28
CA VAL A 214 -17.65 4.89 -27.00
C VAL A 214 -17.81 6.28 -26.37
N ARG A 215 -17.81 7.36 -27.16
CA ARG A 215 -18.08 8.71 -26.62
C ARG A 215 -19.52 8.86 -26.12
N GLU A 216 -20.49 8.19 -26.76
CA GLU A 216 -21.86 8.14 -26.29
C GLU A 216 -21.96 7.35 -24.97
N LEU A 217 -21.26 6.21 -24.86
CA LEU A 217 -21.16 5.45 -23.61
C LEU A 217 -20.57 6.32 -22.48
N VAL A 218 -19.47 7.03 -22.73
CA VAL A 218 -18.86 7.92 -21.74
C VAL A 218 -19.81 9.01 -21.31
N ARG A 219 -20.56 9.61 -22.25
CA ARG A 219 -21.56 10.64 -21.93
C ARG A 219 -22.70 10.07 -21.09
N ALA A 220 -23.21 8.88 -21.44
CA ALA A 220 -24.24 8.20 -20.67
C ALA A 220 -23.78 7.88 -19.25
N HIS A 221 -22.56 7.41 -19.07
CA HIS A 221 -22.02 7.16 -17.72
C HIS A 221 -21.84 8.45 -16.90
N HIS A 222 -21.36 9.55 -17.48
CA HIS A 222 -21.29 10.83 -16.79
C HIS A 222 -22.68 11.34 -16.36
N GLN A 223 -23.68 11.22 -17.24
CA GLN A 223 -25.05 11.57 -16.90
C GLN A 223 -25.55 10.70 -15.74
N ARG A 224 -25.34 9.39 -15.80
CA ARG A 224 -25.79 8.47 -14.76
C ARG A 224 -25.11 8.73 -13.41
N LEU A 225 -23.83 9.08 -13.38
CA LEU A 225 -23.12 9.51 -12.14
C LEU A 225 -23.79 10.73 -11.48
N SER A 226 -24.22 11.68 -12.28
CA SER A 226 -24.93 12.87 -11.78
C SER A 226 -26.33 12.51 -11.24
N GLU A 227 -27.07 11.64 -11.93
CA GLU A 227 -28.36 11.14 -11.49
C GLU A 227 -28.26 10.36 -10.18
N MET A 228 -27.30 9.42 -10.07
CA MET A 228 -27.03 8.66 -8.84
C MET A 228 -26.70 9.57 -7.66
N THR A 229 -25.95 10.65 -7.89
CA THR A 229 -25.65 11.63 -6.85
C THR A 229 -26.92 12.34 -6.35
N ALA A 230 -27.82 12.72 -7.27
CA ALA A 230 -29.10 13.31 -6.93
C ALA A 230 -30.03 12.32 -6.22
N GLU A 231 -30.09 11.08 -6.69
CA GLU A 231 -30.89 10.02 -6.07
C GLU A 231 -30.41 9.65 -4.67
N LEU A 232 -29.09 9.60 -4.43
CA LEU A 232 -28.50 9.39 -3.10
C LEU A 232 -28.85 10.55 -2.16
N SER A 233 -28.75 11.80 -2.63
CA SER A 233 -29.09 12.98 -1.83
C SER A 233 -30.59 13.05 -1.47
N ALA A 234 -31.43 12.51 -2.34
CA ALA A 234 -32.87 12.41 -2.13
C ALA A 234 -33.30 11.18 -1.32
N GLY A 235 -32.36 10.26 -0.99
CA GLY A 235 -32.67 8.99 -0.34
C GLY A 235 -33.45 8.00 -1.22
N LEU A 236 -33.46 8.20 -2.53
CA LEU A 236 -34.14 7.34 -3.50
C LEU A 236 -33.30 6.14 -3.94
N LEU A 237 -31.98 6.25 -3.85
CA LEU A 237 -31.04 5.19 -4.16
C LEU A 237 -30.32 4.73 -2.88
N GLN A 238 -30.21 3.44 -2.70
CA GLN A 238 -29.47 2.85 -1.58
C GLN A 238 -27.96 2.98 -1.86
N PRO A 239 -27.11 3.36 -0.85
CA PRO A 239 -25.67 3.48 -1.03
C PRO A 239 -24.98 2.23 -1.56
N SER A 240 -25.40 1.04 -1.11
CA SER A 240 -24.87 -0.24 -1.58
C SER A 240 -25.17 -0.45 -3.07
N ALA A 241 -26.40 -0.19 -3.51
CA ALA A 241 -26.79 -0.29 -4.91
C ALA A 241 -26.01 0.69 -5.80
N ALA A 242 -25.78 1.91 -5.30
CA ALA A 242 -24.94 2.89 -5.99
C ALA A 242 -23.49 2.41 -6.20
N LEU A 243 -22.90 1.78 -5.18
CA LEU A 243 -21.55 1.22 -5.27
C LEU A 243 -21.46 0.02 -6.23
N ASP A 244 -22.47 -0.83 -6.25
CA ASP A 244 -22.55 -1.95 -7.19
C ASP A 244 -22.66 -1.46 -8.63
N GLU A 245 -23.44 -0.39 -8.86
CA GLU A 245 -23.55 0.26 -10.16
C GLU A 245 -22.23 0.91 -10.60
N LEU A 246 -21.48 1.56 -9.70
CA LEU A 246 -20.13 2.05 -10.01
C LEU A 246 -19.19 0.92 -10.44
N ALA A 247 -19.19 -0.21 -9.73
CA ALA A 247 -18.38 -1.36 -10.09
C ALA A 247 -18.73 -1.91 -11.48
N TRP A 248 -20.03 -1.94 -11.81
CA TRP A 248 -20.50 -2.32 -13.15
C TRP A 248 -20.02 -1.32 -14.20
N MET A 249 -20.10 0.00 -13.95
CA MET A 249 -19.65 1.03 -14.88
C MET A 249 -18.15 0.94 -15.18
N VAL A 250 -17.31 0.67 -14.16
CA VAL A 250 -15.87 0.40 -14.35
C VAL A 250 -15.64 -0.79 -15.27
N ALA A 251 -16.35 -1.89 -15.01
CA ALA A 251 -16.22 -3.10 -15.82
C ALA A 251 -16.69 -2.89 -17.27
N ASP A 252 -17.74 -2.07 -17.46
CA ASP A 252 -18.26 -1.73 -18.78
C ASP A 252 -17.29 -0.83 -19.57
N ALA A 253 -16.74 0.20 -18.92
CA ALA A 253 -15.72 1.07 -19.50
C ALA A 253 -14.49 0.27 -19.95
N ARG A 254 -13.99 -0.66 -19.11
CA ARG A 254 -12.87 -1.52 -19.47
C ARG A 254 -13.16 -2.42 -20.67
N ARG A 255 -14.35 -2.98 -20.75
CA ARG A 255 -14.78 -3.79 -21.90
C ARG A 255 -14.82 -2.95 -23.20
N ALA A 256 -15.32 -1.73 -23.11
CA ALA A 256 -15.33 -0.80 -24.24
C ALA A 256 -13.90 -0.45 -24.71
N GLY A 257 -12.99 -0.18 -23.78
CA GLY A 257 -11.58 0.10 -24.07
C GLY A 257 -10.86 -1.08 -24.72
N HIS A 258 -11.12 -2.29 -24.23
CA HIS A 258 -10.58 -3.50 -24.85
C HIS A 258 -11.15 -3.70 -26.27
N GLY A 259 -12.44 -3.46 -26.47
CA GLY A 259 -13.06 -3.50 -27.80
C GLY A 259 -12.47 -2.48 -28.79
N LEU A 260 -12.17 -1.26 -28.31
CA LEU A 260 -11.50 -0.25 -29.12
C LEU A 260 -10.08 -0.67 -29.50
N SER A 261 -9.29 -1.19 -28.57
CA SER A 261 -7.91 -1.61 -28.85
C SER A 261 -7.84 -2.77 -29.84
N LEU A 262 -8.77 -3.72 -29.79
CA LEU A 262 -8.86 -4.81 -30.76
C LEU A 262 -9.24 -4.29 -32.17
N ARG A 263 -10.16 -3.34 -32.28
CA ARG A 263 -10.54 -2.72 -33.56
C ARG A 263 -9.37 -1.91 -34.14
N ALA A 264 -8.62 -1.19 -33.32
CA ALA A 264 -7.43 -0.46 -33.75
C ALA A 264 -6.32 -1.39 -34.27
N ALA A 265 -6.06 -2.50 -33.56
CA ALA A 265 -5.09 -3.51 -33.97
C ALA A 265 -5.52 -4.24 -35.25
N GLY A 266 -6.81 -4.46 -35.47
CA GLY A 266 -7.34 -5.07 -36.70
C GLY A 266 -7.34 -4.14 -37.93
N ALA A 267 -7.27 -2.81 -37.72
CA ALA A 267 -7.18 -1.82 -38.82
C ALA A 267 -5.73 -1.64 -39.35
N GLU A 268 -4.72 -1.98 -38.57
CA GLU A 268 -3.29 -1.83 -38.94
C GLU A 268 -2.87 -2.65 -40.18
N PRO A 269 -3.28 -3.92 -40.36
CA PRO A 269 -2.95 -4.69 -41.56
C PRO A 269 -3.62 -4.17 -42.84
N ALA A 270 -4.78 -3.51 -42.74
CA ALA A 270 -5.45 -2.92 -43.89
C ALA A 270 -4.72 -1.66 -44.46
N LEU A 271 -4.08 -0.90 -43.57
CA LEU A 271 -3.25 0.27 -43.97
C LEU A 271 -1.92 -0.16 -44.59
N SER A 272 -1.29 -1.20 -44.08
CA SER A 272 -0.06 -1.75 -44.66
C SER A 272 -0.28 -2.39 -46.03
N SER A 273 -1.42 -3.04 -46.26
CA SER A 273 -1.78 -3.62 -47.57
C SER A 273 -2.12 -2.54 -48.61
N SER A 274 -2.78 -1.44 -48.22
CA SER A 274 -3.09 -0.33 -49.11
C SER A 274 -1.85 0.47 -49.55
N LEU A 275 -0.88 0.66 -48.62
CA LEU A 275 0.41 1.27 -48.95
C LEU A 275 1.30 0.36 -49.84
N GLY A 276 1.20 -0.95 -49.65
CA GLY A 276 1.86 -1.95 -50.51
C GLY A 276 1.36 -1.89 -51.96
N SER A 277 0.04 -1.76 -52.17
CA SER A 277 -0.57 -1.68 -53.50
C SER A 277 -0.24 -0.36 -54.25
N LEU A 278 -0.12 0.75 -53.52
CA LEU A 278 0.31 2.03 -54.09
C LEU A 278 1.80 2.01 -54.51
N GLY A 279 2.63 1.25 -53.77
CA GLY A 279 4.05 1.04 -54.11
C GLY A 279 4.25 0.18 -55.39
N GLU A 280 3.35 -0.75 -55.70
CA GLU A 280 3.38 -1.55 -56.92
C GLU A 280 2.93 -0.78 -58.18
N ILE A 281 1.92 0.09 -58.03
CA ILE A 281 1.46 0.95 -59.13
C ILE A 281 2.58 1.94 -59.53
N GLY A 282 3.34 2.45 -58.57
CA GLY A 282 4.49 3.33 -58.83
C GLY A 282 5.66 2.63 -59.56
N ARG A 283 5.89 1.35 -59.34
CA ARG A 283 6.94 0.56 -60.03
C ARG A 283 6.56 0.12 -61.43
N ALA A 284 5.29 -0.15 -61.71
CA ALA A 284 4.82 -0.47 -63.05
C ALA A 284 4.92 0.72 -64.02
N SER A 285 4.61 1.94 -63.52
CA SER A 285 4.68 3.17 -64.31
C SER A 285 6.12 3.61 -64.70
N CYS A 286 7.14 3.23 -63.91
CA CYS A 286 8.54 3.54 -64.23
C CYS A 286 9.19 2.56 -65.22
N ARG A 287 8.60 1.38 -65.45
CA ARG A 287 9.16 0.38 -66.38
C ARG A 287 8.77 0.58 -67.85
N GLU A 288 7.71 1.37 -68.09
CA GLU A 288 7.20 1.62 -69.41
C GLU A 288 7.81 2.88 -70.09
N ARG A 289 8.74 3.64 -69.50
CA ARG A 289 9.35 4.84 -70.05
C ARG A 289 10.84 4.71 -70.35
N VAL A 290 11.36 3.50 -70.48
CA VAL A 290 12.72 3.30 -71.04
C VAL A 290 12.64 2.29 -72.19
N CYS A 291 12.25 2.77 -73.35
CA CYS A 291 12.58 2.30 -74.69
C CYS A 291 12.63 3.46 -75.59
#